data_282e62249ed6452682eeb030697370e5
#
_entry.id   282e62249ed6452682eeb030697370e5
#
_cell.length_a   1.000
_cell.length_b   1.000
_cell.length_c   1.000
_cell.angle_alpha   90.00
_cell.angle_beta   90.00
_cell.angle_gamma   90.00
#
_symmetry.space_group_name_H-M   'P 1'
#
loop_
_entity.id
_entity.type
_entity.pdbx_description
1 polymer ?
#
loop_
_entity_poly.entity_id
_entity_poly.type
_entity_poly.pdbx_seq_one_letter_code
_entity_poly.pdbx_strand_id
1 'polypeptide(L)'
;DTDRSRGLGDVYKRQVLSGGFVSKAPMYVMRGAMPIRSMSYYMNCWWLKYGVRMFGKWMIPSVPFKEAYFLEDALKFRAALPDAPLIYVGGLVSRQKIDEVLDSGFDAVQMARALLNEPGFVNRMKQEQQARCNCGHSNYCIGRMYTIEMACHQHLKEQLPSSLQKEIDKLEKK
;
A
#
# COMPACT_ATOMS: atom_id res chain seq x y z
N ASP A 1 -16.71 30.08 7.46
CA ASP A 1 -17.52 28.89 7.10
C ASP A 1 -18.16 28.97 5.71
N THR A 2 -18.25 30.13 5.12
CA THR A 2 -18.76 30.33 3.75
C THR A 2 -17.75 29.97 2.67
N ASP A 3 -16.45 29.92 2.98
CA ASP A 3 -15.41 29.50 2.04
C ASP A 3 -15.35 27.97 1.82
N ARG A 4 -15.88 27.18 2.75
CA ARG A 4 -15.97 25.73 2.58
C ARG A 4 -16.96 25.29 1.50
N SER A 5 -18.04 26.04 1.29
CA SER A 5 -19.05 25.67 0.29
C SER A 5 -18.72 26.14 -1.12
N ARG A 6 -17.85 27.14 -1.27
CA ARG A 6 -17.28 27.54 -2.57
C ARG A 6 -16.22 26.57 -3.07
N GLY A 7 -15.67 25.75 -2.16
CA GLY A 7 -14.49 24.95 -2.41
C GLY A 7 -14.69 23.64 -3.11
N LEU A 8 -15.88 23.08 -3.19
CA LEU A 8 -16.06 21.74 -3.80
C LEU A 8 -15.80 21.74 -5.32
N GLY A 9 -16.04 22.84 -6.02
CA GLY A 9 -15.69 22.99 -7.43
C GLY A 9 -14.24 23.41 -7.67
N ASP A 10 -13.63 24.18 -6.75
CA ASP A 10 -12.28 24.72 -6.91
C ASP A 10 -11.18 23.90 -6.21
N VAL A 11 -11.53 23.10 -5.21
CA VAL A 11 -10.58 22.35 -4.41
C VAL A 11 -10.09 21.10 -5.12
N TYR A 12 -10.90 20.49 -5.98
CA TYR A 12 -10.53 19.24 -6.68
C TYR A 12 -10.05 19.48 -8.10
N LYS A 13 -8.94 20.19 -8.23
CA LYS A 13 -8.23 20.29 -9.53
C LYS A 13 -7.65 18.95 -9.99
N ARG A 14 -7.51 17.98 -9.07
CA ARG A 14 -7.03 16.60 -9.33
C ARG A 14 -7.59 15.68 -8.28
N GLN A 15 -7.91 14.46 -8.64
CA GLN A 15 -8.46 13.48 -7.71
C GLN A 15 -7.62 12.21 -7.66
N VAL A 16 -7.27 11.78 -6.45
CA VAL A 16 -6.62 10.48 -6.20
C VAL A 16 -7.70 9.45 -5.92
N LEU A 17 -7.82 8.46 -6.77
CA LEU A 17 -8.76 7.36 -6.59
C LEU A 17 -8.19 6.36 -5.58
N SER A 18 -8.45 6.58 -4.28
CA SER A 18 -8.09 5.62 -3.24
C SER A 18 -9.29 4.73 -2.91
N GLY A 19 -9.11 3.42 -3.05
CA GLY A 19 -10.11 2.44 -2.65
C GLY A 19 -9.99 2.06 -1.19
N GLY A 20 -11.09 1.91 -0.49
CA GLY A 20 -11.11 1.34 0.84
C GLY A 20 -12.24 1.87 1.70
N PHE A 21 -13.20 1.00 2.01
CA PHE A 21 -14.20 1.23 3.04
C PHE A 21 -13.70 0.62 4.34
N VAL A 22 -13.25 1.45 5.26
CA VAL A 22 -12.69 1.00 6.56
C VAL A 22 -13.68 0.14 7.34
N SER A 23 -14.99 0.41 7.20
CA SER A 23 -16.03 -0.36 7.88
C SER A 23 -16.34 -1.72 7.25
N LYS A 24 -16.16 -1.87 5.92
CA LYS A 24 -16.51 -3.11 5.19
C LYS A 24 -15.29 -3.95 4.80
N ALA A 25 -14.17 -3.31 4.52
CA ALA A 25 -12.94 -3.98 4.11
C ALA A 25 -11.71 -3.16 4.53
N PRO A 26 -11.40 -3.09 5.83
CA PRO A 26 -10.29 -2.28 6.34
C PRO A 26 -8.95 -2.66 5.72
N MET A 27 -8.83 -3.90 5.24
CA MET A 27 -7.63 -4.46 4.61
C MET A 27 -7.62 -4.37 3.09
N TYR A 28 -8.62 -3.74 2.47
CA TYR A 28 -8.70 -3.65 1.02
C TYR A 28 -7.47 -2.95 0.41
N VAL A 29 -6.95 -1.94 1.09
CA VAL A 29 -5.76 -1.17 0.68
C VAL A 29 -4.45 -1.91 1.02
N MET A 30 -4.49 -2.83 1.98
CA MET A 30 -3.32 -3.56 2.48
C MET A 30 -3.20 -4.94 1.83
N ARG A 31 -3.16 -4.98 0.50
CA ARG A 31 -2.91 -6.23 -0.23
C ARG A 31 -1.55 -6.81 0.12
N GLY A 32 -1.49 -8.12 0.22
CA GLY A 32 -0.31 -8.88 0.59
C GLY A 32 -0.51 -9.68 1.87
N ALA A 33 0.58 -10.17 2.42
CA ALA A 33 0.58 -10.96 3.64
C ALA A 33 0.20 -10.11 4.87
N MET A 34 -0.31 -10.77 5.91
CA MET A 34 -0.66 -10.11 7.16
C MET A 34 0.36 -10.51 8.26
N PRO A 35 1.24 -9.59 8.66
CA PRO A 35 2.32 -9.87 9.61
C PRO A 35 1.82 -9.75 11.06
N ILE A 36 1.02 -10.72 11.50
CA ILE A 36 0.38 -10.71 12.85
C ILE A 36 1.40 -10.62 13.99
N ARG A 37 2.55 -11.30 13.85
CA ARG A 37 3.60 -11.22 14.88
C ARG A 37 4.24 -9.84 14.92
N SER A 38 4.56 -9.27 13.76
CA SER A 38 5.13 -7.93 13.66
C SER A 38 4.17 -6.88 14.19
N MET A 39 2.91 -6.93 13.82
CA MET A 39 1.87 -6.04 14.36
C MET A 39 1.78 -6.14 15.88
N SER A 40 1.68 -7.36 16.41
CA SER A 40 1.57 -7.58 17.84
C SER A 40 2.87 -7.29 18.62
N TYR A 41 4.03 -7.39 17.98
CA TYR A 41 5.31 -7.14 18.64
C TYR A 41 5.42 -5.70 19.13
N TYR A 42 5.02 -4.75 18.32
CA TYR A 42 5.11 -3.32 18.61
C TYR A 42 3.94 -2.77 19.45
N MET A 43 2.96 -3.61 19.81
CA MET A 43 1.86 -3.20 20.69
C MET A 43 2.32 -3.10 22.15
N ASN A 44 2.00 -1.98 22.81
CA ASN A 44 2.34 -1.77 24.22
C ASN A 44 1.39 -2.51 25.18
N CYS A 45 0.14 -2.75 24.76
CA CYS A 45 -0.89 -3.37 25.60
C CYS A 45 -0.78 -4.91 25.52
N TRP A 46 -0.44 -5.57 26.64
CA TRP A 46 -0.17 -7.01 26.67
C TRP A 46 -1.40 -7.89 26.35
N TRP A 47 -2.59 -7.54 26.85
CA TRP A 47 -3.81 -8.30 26.58
C TRP A 47 -4.26 -8.17 25.11
N LEU A 48 -4.12 -6.98 24.51
CA LEU A 48 -4.39 -6.76 23.10
C LEU A 48 -3.39 -7.54 22.23
N LYS A 49 -2.13 -7.58 22.64
CA LYS A 49 -1.06 -8.37 22.00
C LYS A 49 -1.41 -9.86 21.96
N TYR A 50 -1.90 -10.41 23.05
CA TYR A 50 -2.37 -11.81 23.11
C TYR A 50 -3.60 -12.02 22.26
N GLY A 51 -4.59 -11.14 22.33
CA GLY A 51 -5.80 -11.20 21.50
C GLY A 51 -5.48 -11.21 19.99
N VAL A 52 -4.63 -10.31 19.54
CA VAL A 52 -4.19 -10.26 18.13
C VAL A 52 -3.41 -11.51 17.72
N ARG A 53 -2.58 -12.10 18.59
CA ARG A 53 -1.87 -13.34 18.29
C ARG A 53 -2.78 -14.55 18.18
N MET A 54 -3.80 -14.66 19.01
CA MET A 54 -4.75 -15.78 18.99
C MET A 54 -5.77 -15.65 17.87
N PHE A 55 -6.37 -14.48 17.71
CA PHE A 55 -7.52 -14.27 16.83
C PHE A 55 -7.18 -13.48 15.56
N GLY A 56 -6.00 -12.88 15.46
CA GLY A 56 -5.64 -11.96 14.38
C GLY A 56 -5.74 -12.57 12.98
N LYS A 57 -5.40 -13.83 12.81
CA LYS A 57 -5.53 -14.53 11.52
C LYS A 57 -6.99 -14.71 11.09
N TRP A 58 -7.89 -14.83 12.04
CA TRP A 58 -9.32 -14.98 11.79
C TRP A 58 -9.99 -13.62 11.59
N MET A 59 -9.59 -12.62 12.40
CA MET A 59 -10.15 -11.27 12.33
C MET A 59 -9.63 -10.45 11.14
N ILE A 60 -8.40 -10.70 10.72
CA ILE A 60 -7.72 -9.91 9.69
C ILE A 60 -7.38 -10.83 8.52
N PRO A 61 -8.27 -10.97 7.53
CA PRO A 61 -8.00 -11.82 6.38
C PRO A 61 -6.85 -11.27 5.54
N SER A 62 -5.97 -12.16 5.13
CA SER A 62 -4.92 -11.84 4.15
C SER A 62 -5.54 -11.83 2.75
N VAL A 63 -5.39 -10.72 2.03
CA VAL A 63 -5.82 -10.61 0.65
C VAL A 63 -4.60 -10.68 -0.26
N PRO A 64 -4.52 -11.64 -1.21
CA PRO A 64 -3.37 -11.77 -2.09
C PRO A 64 -3.04 -10.47 -2.80
N PHE A 65 -1.74 -10.21 -2.96
CA PHE A 65 -1.29 -9.06 -3.74
C PHE A 65 -1.47 -9.37 -5.23
N LYS A 66 -2.10 -8.46 -5.94
CA LYS A 66 -2.14 -8.40 -7.40
C LYS A 66 -1.68 -7.00 -7.79
N GLU A 67 -0.76 -6.89 -8.72
CA GLU A 67 -0.31 -5.59 -9.19
C GLU A 67 -1.47 -4.83 -9.83
N ALA A 68 -1.54 -3.52 -9.62
CA ALA A 68 -2.65 -2.67 -10.06
C ALA A 68 -4.05 -3.18 -9.67
N TYR A 69 -4.19 -3.74 -8.47
CA TYR A 69 -5.42 -4.42 -8.00
C TYR A 69 -6.69 -3.56 -8.04
N PHE A 70 -6.56 -2.27 -8.15
CA PHE A 70 -7.68 -1.32 -8.18
C PHE A 70 -7.99 -0.80 -9.60
N LEU A 71 -7.26 -1.26 -10.62
CA LEU A 71 -7.37 -0.70 -11.97
C LEU A 71 -8.77 -0.88 -12.58
N GLU A 72 -9.38 -2.04 -12.42
CA GLU A 72 -10.71 -2.33 -12.97
C GLU A 72 -11.78 -1.37 -12.41
N ASP A 73 -11.73 -1.08 -11.12
CA ASP A 73 -12.63 -0.12 -10.49
C ASP A 73 -12.28 1.33 -10.85
N ALA A 74 -10.99 1.65 -10.91
CA ALA A 74 -10.52 2.98 -11.30
C ALA A 74 -10.90 3.35 -12.73
N LEU A 75 -10.93 2.40 -13.66
CA LEU A 75 -11.39 2.61 -15.04
C LEU A 75 -12.86 2.98 -15.12
N LYS A 76 -13.71 2.52 -14.21
CA LYS A 76 -15.13 2.95 -14.14
C LYS A 76 -15.23 4.44 -13.80
N PHE A 77 -14.35 4.92 -12.89
CA PHE A 77 -14.25 6.36 -12.59
C PHE A 77 -13.73 7.15 -13.79
N ARG A 78 -12.71 6.62 -14.49
CA ARG A 78 -12.18 7.27 -15.70
C ARG A 78 -13.25 7.43 -16.77
N ALA A 79 -14.07 6.40 -16.99
CA ALA A 79 -15.17 6.45 -17.93
C ALA A 79 -16.27 7.45 -17.52
N ALA A 80 -16.53 7.58 -16.22
CA ALA A 80 -17.53 8.51 -15.70
C ALA A 80 -17.04 9.97 -15.65
N LEU A 81 -15.74 10.20 -15.62
CA LEU A 81 -15.11 11.51 -15.46
C LEU A 81 -14.03 11.73 -16.54
N PRO A 82 -14.41 11.84 -17.82
CA PRO A 82 -13.43 11.90 -18.92
C PRO A 82 -12.53 13.13 -18.91
N ASP A 83 -13.00 14.24 -18.37
CA ASP A 83 -12.25 15.50 -18.36
C ASP A 83 -11.52 15.79 -17.02
N ALA A 84 -11.78 14.99 -15.99
CA ALA A 84 -11.17 15.22 -14.68
C ALA A 84 -9.75 14.65 -14.62
N PRO A 85 -8.75 15.39 -14.13
CA PRO A 85 -7.43 14.85 -13.88
C PRO A 85 -7.49 13.80 -12.76
N LEU A 86 -7.18 12.54 -13.09
CA LEU A 86 -7.25 11.41 -12.20
C LEU A 86 -5.86 10.83 -11.92
N ILE A 87 -5.56 10.62 -10.63
CA ILE A 87 -4.33 10.00 -10.17
C ILE A 87 -4.65 8.59 -9.68
N TYR A 88 -4.01 7.60 -10.28
CA TYR A 88 -4.18 6.21 -9.87
C TYR A 88 -3.33 5.87 -8.65
N VAL A 89 -3.91 5.15 -7.68
CA VAL A 89 -3.19 4.52 -6.57
C VAL A 89 -3.66 3.08 -6.37
N GLY A 90 -2.74 2.13 -6.26
CA GLY A 90 -3.12 0.74 -6.02
C GLY A 90 -2.11 -0.30 -6.47
N GLY A 91 -1.07 -0.54 -5.66
CA GLY A 91 -0.17 -1.68 -5.80
C GLY A 91 0.72 -1.69 -7.03
N LEU A 92 1.27 -0.55 -7.41
CA LEU A 92 2.23 -0.45 -8.51
C LEU A 92 3.64 -0.76 -8.02
N VAL A 93 4.31 -1.69 -8.69
CA VAL A 93 5.69 -2.12 -8.37
C VAL A 93 6.57 -2.35 -9.60
N SER A 94 6.03 -2.26 -10.82
CA SER A 94 6.79 -2.39 -12.06
C SER A 94 6.55 -1.20 -12.99
N ARG A 95 7.58 -0.83 -13.76
CA ARG A 95 7.45 0.20 -14.80
C ARG A 95 6.40 -0.18 -15.83
N GLN A 96 6.42 -1.42 -16.31
CA GLN A 96 5.45 -1.89 -17.30
C GLN A 96 4.01 -1.66 -16.87
N LYS A 97 3.68 -1.96 -15.60
CA LYS A 97 2.31 -1.76 -15.09
C LYS A 97 1.97 -0.29 -14.86
N ILE A 98 2.97 0.53 -14.55
CA ILE A 98 2.81 1.99 -14.47
C ILE A 98 2.48 2.57 -15.85
N ASP A 99 3.24 2.18 -16.88
CA ASP A 99 3.00 2.63 -18.25
C ASP A 99 1.59 2.21 -18.71
N GLU A 100 1.18 0.94 -18.48
CA GLU A 100 -0.17 0.44 -18.79
C GLU A 100 -1.28 1.28 -18.10
N VAL A 101 -1.08 1.67 -16.85
CA VAL A 101 -2.04 2.52 -16.12
C VAL A 101 -2.11 3.91 -16.72
N LEU A 102 -0.98 4.52 -17.06
CA LEU A 102 -0.95 5.84 -17.69
C LEU A 102 -1.59 5.80 -19.08
N ASP A 103 -1.29 4.79 -19.87
CA ASP A 103 -1.89 4.58 -21.20
C ASP A 103 -3.42 4.35 -21.12
N SER A 104 -3.91 3.90 -19.97
CA SER A 104 -5.36 3.76 -19.70
C SER A 104 -6.06 5.09 -19.39
N GLY A 105 -5.36 6.23 -19.51
CA GLY A 105 -5.90 7.57 -19.41
C GLY A 105 -5.80 8.21 -18.02
N PHE A 106 -4.98 7.70 -17.13
CA PHE A 106 -4.66 8.36 -15.87
C PHE A 106 -3.52 9.35 -16.05
N ASP A 107 -3.65 10.54 -15.43
CA ASP A 107 -2.68 11.64 -15.58
C ASP A 107 -1.41 11.44 -14.75
N ALA A 108 -1.51 10.66 -13.67
CA ALA A 108 -0.38 10.33 -12.81
C ALA A 108 -0.66 9.06 -12.01
N VAL A 109 0.39 8.54 -11.36
CA VAL A 109 0.31 7.42 -10.44
C VAL A 109 0.88 7.79 -9.08
N GLN A 110 0.35 7.18 -8.03
CA GLN A 110 0.85 7.32 -6.66
C GLN A 110 1.31 5.95 -6.14
N MET A 111 2.52 5.91 -5.62
CA MET A 111 3.12 4.73 -5.01
C MET A 111 3.52 5.00 -3.56
N ALA A 112 3.25 4.07 -2.65
CA ALA A 112 3.68 4.17 -1.26
C ALA A 112 4.75 3.12 -0.93
N ARG A 113 4.36 1.85 -0.85
CA ARG A 113 5.27 0.77 -0.40
C ARG A 113 6.47 0.56 -1.33
N ALA A 114 6.31 0.75 -2.63
CA ALA A 114 7.41 0.68 -3.59
C ALA A 114 8.49 1.72 -3.27
N LEU A 115 8.09 2.97 -3.01
CA LEU A 115 9.02 4.06 -2.69
C LEU A 115 9.58 3.94 -1.27
N LEU A 116 8.83 3.35 -0.34
CA LEU A 116 9.36 3.03 0.99
C LEU A 116 10.43 1.93 0.94
N ASN A 117 10.26 0.96 0.05
CA ASN A 117 11.25 -0.09 -0.19
C ASN A 117 12.44 0.41 -1.01
N GLU A 118 12.20 1.23 -2.01
CA GLU A 118 13.22 1.75 -2.92
C GLU A 118 12.96 3.24 -3.23
N PRO A 119 13.51 4.17 -2.42
CA PRO A 119 13.31 5.62 -2.65
C PRO A 119 13.78 6.10 -4.03
N GLY A 120 14.80 5.44 -4.60
CA GLY A 120 15.34 5.72 -5.93
C GLY A 120 14.58 5.06 -7.10
N PHE A 121 13.49 4.34 -6.85
CA PHE A 121 12.79 3.54 -7.86
C PHE A 121 12.36 4.35 -9.09
N VAL A 122 11.86 5.57 -8.91
CA VAL A 122 11.48 6.45 -10.02
C VAL A 122 12.67 6.80 -10.91
N ASN A 123 13.83 7.06 -10.32
CA ASN A 123 15.04 7.36 -11.09
C ASN A 123 15.56 6.12 -11.82
N ARG A 124 15.47 4.95 -11.21
CA ARG A 124 15.85 3.70 -11.87
C ARG A 124 14.92 3.37 -13.04
N MET A 125 13.62 3.60 -12.91
CA MET A 125 12.66 3.42 -14.01
C MET A 125 12.98 4.28 -15.23
N LYS A 126 13.63 5.45 -15.08
CA LYS A 126 14.05 6.27 -16.23
C LYS A 126 15.14 5.60 -17.07
N GLN A 127 15.94 4.76 -16.45
CA GLN A 127 17.09 4.10 -17.07
C GLN A 127 16.77 2.67 -17.52
N GLU A 128 15.89 1.98 -16.80
CA GLU A 128 15.58 0.56 -17.01
C GLU A 128 14.12 0.38 -17.44
N GLN A 129 13.92 -0.12 -18.66
CA GLN A 129 12.58 -0.39 -19.19
C GLN A 129 11.81 -1.46 -18.39
N GLN A 130 12.53 -2.44 -17.85
CA GLN A 130 11.94 -3.53 -17.08
C GLN A 130 12.11 -3.37 -15.56
N ALA A 131 12.27 -2.12 -15.09
CA ALA A 131 12.43 -1.86 -13.67
C ALA A 131 11.25 -2.39 -12.85
N ARG A 132 11.56 -3.15 -11.80
CA ARG A 132 10.61 -3.68 -10.83
C ARG A 132 11.15 -3.50 -9.43
N CYS A 133 10.31 -3.02 -8.51
CA CYS A 133 10.65 -2.86 -7.10
C CYS A 133 10.67 -4.23 -6.39
N ASN A 134 11.63 -4.43 -5.49
CA ASN A 134 11.83 -5.68 -4.72
C ASN A 134 10.96 -5.79 -3.46
N CYS A 135 9.84 -5.08 -3.40
CA CYS A 135 8.93 -5.18 -2.25
C CYS A 135 8.23 -6.54 -2.24
N GLY A 136 8.54 -7.39 -1.25
CA GLY A 136 7.96 -8.72 -1.05
C GLY A 136 6.54 -8.73 -0.47
N HIS A 137 5.92 -7.57 -0.24
CA HIS A 137 4.54 -7.41 0.25
C HIS A 137 4.25 -8.10 1.58
N SER A 138 5.27 -8.29 2.43
CA SER A 138 5.12 -8.81 3.80
C SER A 138 4.30 -7.89 4.71
N ASN A 139 4.04 -6.65 4.29
CA ASN A 139 3.35 -5.61 5.06
C ASN A 139 3.98 -5.29 6.42
N TYR A 140 5.25 -5.65 6.64
CA TYR A 140 5.98 -5.32 7.87
C TYR A 140 5.95 -3.82 8.17
N CYS A 141 6.15 -2.97 7.16
CA CYS A 141 6.11 -1.52 7.28
C CYS A 141 4.74 -1.02 7.80
N ILE A 142 3.64 -1.65 7.35
CA ILE A 142 2.29 -1.33 7.82
C ILE A 142 2.10 -1.81 9.27
N GLY A 143 2.61 -2.99 9.61
CA GLY A 143 2.48 -3.56 10.94
C GLY A 143 3.09 -2.70 12.05
N ARG A 144 4.10 -1.87 11.74
CA ARG A 144 4.77 -1.01 12.71
C ARG A 144 4.27 0.44 12.72
N MET A 145 3.57 0.90 11.70
CA MET A 145 3.23 2.32 11.51
C MET A 145 2.34 2.92 12.61
N TYR A 146 1.61 2.10 13.35
CA TYR A 146 0.74 2.55 14.44
C TYR A 146 1.44 2.74 15.78
N THR A 147 2.68 2.28 15.91
CA THR A 147 3.40 2.26 17.19
C THR A 147 4.77 2.92 17.12
N ILE A 148 5.43 2.86 15.99
CA ILE A 148 6.75 3.43 15.74
C ILE A 148 6.83 3.95 14.31
N GLU A 149 7.93 4.59 13.95
CA GLU A 149 8.18 5.10 12.62
C GLU A 149 8.06 4.02 11.54
N MET A 150 7.34 4.34 10.46
CA MET A 150 7.17 3.44 9.34
C MET A 150 8.49 3.25 8.58
N ALA A 151 8.94 2.00 8.42
CA ALA A 151 10.15 1.69 7.70
C ALA A 151 10.05 0.32 7.00
N CYS A 152 10.74 0.16 5.89
CA CYS A 152 10.92 -1.15 5.27
C CYS A 152 11.93 -1.98 6.06
N HIS A 153 11.65 -3.27 6.27
CA HIS A 153 12.56 -4.17 6.99
C HIS A 153 13.93 -4.30 6.31
N GLN A 154 14.00 -4.14 4.98
CA GLN A 154 15.24 -4.24 4.21
C GLN A 154 16.21 -3.05 4.48
N HIS A 155 15.72 -1.96 5.06
CA HIS A 155 16.50 -0.74 5.33
C HIS A 155 16.70 -0.44 6.81
N LEU A 156 16.34 -1.39 7.68
CA LEU A 156 16.57 -1.21 9.11
C LEU A 156 18.06 -1.32 9.43
N LYS A 157 18.54 -0.36 10.24
CA LYS A 157 19.92 -0.37 10.76
C LYS A 157 20.12 -1.46 11.83
N GLU A 158 19.05 -1.80 12.54
CA GLU A 158 19.08 -2.80 13.61
C GLU A 158 18.60 -4.16 13.09
N GLN A 159 19.22 -5.22 13.59
CA GLN A 159 18.78 -6.57 13.28
C GLN A 159 17.40 -6.83 13.91
N LEU A 160 16.48 -7.31 13.10
CA LEU A 160 15.19 -7.72 13.60
C LEU A 160 15.31 -8.92 14.54
N PRO A 161 14.48 -9.00 15.59
CA PRO A 161 14.35 -10.22 16.38
C PRO A 161 14.11 -11.42 15.48
N SER A 162 14.77 -12.54 15.75
CA SER A 162 14.72 -13.74 14.89
C SER A 162 13.29 -14.28 14.63
N SER A 163 12.37 -14.03 15.55
CA SER A 163 10.96 -14.40 15.39
C SER A 163 10.24 -13.56 14.35
N LEU A 164 10.58 -12.27 14.21
CA LEU A 164 10.03 -11.37 13.21
C LEU A 164 10.66 -11.63 11.85
N GLN A 165 11.96 -11.84 11.80
CA GLN A 165 12.65 -12.19 10.56
C GLN A 165 12.09 -13.46 9.94
N LYS A 166 11.90 -14.53 10.74
CA LYS A 166 11.26 -15.77 10.28
C LYS A 166 9.83 -15.58 9.77
N GLU A 167 9.07 -14.67 10.36
CA GLU A 167 7.73 -14.34 9.85
C GLU A 167 7.82 -13.66 8.48
N ILE A 168 8.66 -12.66 8.32
CA ILE A 168 8.85 -11.92 7.06
C ILE A 168 9.30 -12.89 5.96
N ASP A 169 10.34 -13.67 6.21
CA ASP A 169 10.87 -14.66 5.25
C ASP A 169 9.80 -15.66 4.78
N LYS A 170 8.91 -16.06 5.70
CA LYS A 170 7.78 -16.96 5.37
C LYS A 170 6.71 -16.27 4.53
N LEU A 171 6.48 -14.98 4.75
CA LEU A 171 5.43 -14.22 4.07
C LEU A 171 5.85 -13.80 2.67
N GLU A 172 7.13 -13.53 2.46
CA GLU A 172 7.70 -13.13 1.16
C GLU A 172 7.97 -14.30 0.21
N LYS A 173 8.07 -15.54 0.74
CA LYS A 173 8.21 -16.77 -0.07
C LYS A 173 6.89 -17.29 -0.66
N LYS A 174 5.76 -16.68 -0.34
CA LYS A 174 4.43 -17.01 -0.86
C LYS A 174 4.04 -16.12 -2.02
#